data_b4de84e16d69f80d0c8c78fd7bcd69d2
#
_entry.id   b4de84e16d69f80d0c8c78fd7bcd69d2
#
_cell.length_a   1.000
_cell.length_b   1.000
_cell.length_c   1.000
_cell.angle_alpha   90.00
_cell.angle_beta   90.00
_cell.angle_gamma   90.00
#
_symmetry.space_group_name_H-M   'P 1'
#
loop_
_entity.id
_entity.type
_entity.pdbx_description
1 polymer ?
#
loop_
_entity_poly.entity_id
_entity_poly.type
_entity_poly.pdbx_seq_one_letter_code
_entity_poly.pdbx_strand_id
1 'polypeptide(L)'
;MVVWSLPIYFEMTQTRVDIDATLALIMNEDLPPSIPFLPDIVVHHEEGALVSGMDGEFLWLDTDMQPVAQVSRPHPMRLRQGVIANGHLIGTWLDRELMLACMGAIPVGSQENGQPRSELRTSIGTRTTHYPAGTSWAHALDAEPMALSTNGEVVVFNLYRRGLYGIGLNADEHWRMPPPEWSYPKRRPRNQETISLHVHNGECWMTSRGGRVQRRSLATGQLVEEHLFESVEAPLEHHFKHGEHDLLCTTDGVLTWLHNMVMVKQAHLSGPVQDASWDSKLNGWRVAGWREEVVVSEAMVDRRETSELPVHIVPHDGGALVLYNDGSWDRSPFTAPSVDS
;
A
#
# COMPACT_ATOMS: atom_id res chain seq x y z
N MET A 1 -38.23 58.47 -27.48
CA MET A 1 -38.36 57.82 -26.16
C MET A 1 -37.84 56.39 -26.32
N VAL A 2 -36.57 56.20 -25.97
CA VAL A 2 -35.86 54.94 -26.15
C VAL A 2 -35.72 54.30 -24.76
N VAL A 3 -36.36 53.16 -24.58
CA VAL A 3 -36.24 52.36 -23.35
C VAL A 3 -35.09 51.38 -23.53
N TRP A 4 -34.04 51.52 -22.73
CA TRP A 4 -32.91 50.57 -22.65
C TRP A 4 -33.29 49.44 -21.67
N SER A 5 -33.38 48.23 -22.16
CA SER A 5 -33.40 47.04 -21.32
C SER A 5 -31.95 46.63 -21.02
N LEU A 6 -31.54 46.68 -19.75
CA LEU A 6 -30.28 46.17 -19.24
C LEU A 6 -30.37 44.67 -19.01
N PRO A 7 -29.25 43.95 -19.08
CA PRO A 7 -29.22 42.51 -19.30
C PRO A 7 -29.33 41.70 -18.01
N ILE A 8 -30.17 40.71 -18.08
CA ILE A 8 -30.35 39.62 -17.08
C ILE A 8 -29.09 38.72 -16.99
N TYR A 9 -28.04 39.03 -17.74
CA TYR A 9 -26.83 38.19 -17.78
C TYR A 9 -25.88 38.33 -16.57
N PHE A 10 -26.01 39.36 -15.76
CA PHE A 10 -25.06 39.58 -14.63
C PHE A 10 -25.43 38.81 -13.35
N GLU A 11 -26.71 38.50 -13.14
CA GLU A 11 -27.13 37.77 -11.93
C GLU A 11 -26.90 36.26 -12.05
N MET A 12 -26.96 35.70 -13.28
CA MET A 12 -26.73 34.24 -13.46
C MET A 12 -25.28 33.81 -13.30
N THR A 13 -24.30 34.67 -13.59
CA THR A 13 -22.88 34.39 -13.41
C THR A 13 -22.46 34.44 -11.94
N GLN A 14 -23.04 35.38 -11.19
CA GLN A 14 -22.71 35.51 -9.76
C GLN A 14 -23.30 34.37 -8.94
N THR A 15 -24.55 33.96 -9.24
CA THR A 15 -25.20 32.82 -8.58
C THR A 15 -24.48 31.51 -8.85
N ARG A 16 -23.90 31.32 -10.02
CA ARG A 16 -23.17 30.10 -10.38
C ARG A 16 -21.81 30.03 -9.69
N VAL A 17 -21.09 31.16 -9.57
CA VAL A 17 -19.83 31.25 -8.81
C VAL A 17 -20.07 31.01 -7.32
N ASP A 18 -21.17 31.54 -6.76
CA ASP A 18 -21.52 31.33 -5.36
C ASP A 18 -21.95 29.88 -5.05
N ILE A 19 -22.63 29.21 -5.99
CA ILE A 19 -23.02 27.81 -5.87
C ILE A 19 -21.77 26.91 -5.94
N ASP A 20 -20.88 27.18 -6.90
CA ASP A 20 -19.64 26.41 -7.04
C ASP A 20 -18.70 26.62 -5.83
N ALA A 21 -18.61 27.85 -5.29
CA ALA A 21 -17.87 28.16 -4.08
C ALA A 21 -18.50 27.50 -2.83
N THR A 22 -19.83 27.50 -2.74
CA THR A 22 -20.57 26.88 -1.63
C THR A 22 -20.48 25.35 -1.70
N LEU A 23 -20.55 24.75 -2.90
CA LEU A 23 -20.32 23.32 -3.12
C LEU A 23 -18.88 22.94 -2.79
N ALA A 24 -17.90 23.74 -3.19
CA ALA A 24 -16.51 23.53 -2.84
C ALA A 24 -16.25 23.64 -1.31
N LEU A 25 -16.92 24.57 -0.63
CA LEU A 25 -16.87 24.69 0.83
C LEU A 25 -17.51 23.47 1.53
N ILE A 26 -18.70 23.06 1.07
CA ILE A 26 -19.42 21.89 1.61
C ILE A 26 -18.63 20.60 1.35
N MET A 27 -17.97 20.49 0.20
CA MET A 27 -17.12 19.33 -0.11
C MET A 27 -15.82 19.31 0.71
N ASN A 28 -15.38 20.44 1.25
CA ASN A 28 -14.14 20.53 2.04
C ASN A 28 -14.37 20.31 3.56
N GLU A 29 -15.62 20.43 4.05
CA GLU A 29 -15.94 20.19 5.47
C GLU A 29 -15.92 18.70 5.85
N ASP A 30 -15.93 17.79 4.87
CA ASP A 30 -16.01 16.34 5.08
C ASP A 30 -14.70 15.58 4.81
N LEU A 31 -13.58 16.27 4.56
CA LEU A 31 -12.29 15.60 4.37
C LEU A 31 -11.60 15.33 5.70
N PRO A 32 -10.86 14.21 5.83
CA PRO A 32 -10.03 13.97 7.01
C PRO A 32 -8.99 15.09 7.21
N PRO A 33 -8.54 15.33 8.45
CA PRO A 33 -7.47 16.29 8.70
C PRO A 33 -6.17 15.84 8.01
N SER A 34 -5.39 16.80 7.56
CA SER A 34 -4.10 16.52 6.92
C SER A 34 -3.17 15.75 7.86
N ILE A 35 -2.46 14.77 7.32
CA ILE A 35 -1.42 14.01 8.02
C ILE A 35 -0.22 14.95 8.26
N PRO A 36 0.27 15.11 9.51
CA PRO A 36 1.26 16.13 9.84
C PRO A 36 2.72 15.73 9.53
N PHE A 37 2.92 14.75 8.66
CA PHE A 37 4.22 14.27 8.20
C PHE A 37 4.10 13.73 6.77
N LEU A 38 5.22 13.39 6.13
CA LEU A 38 5.25 12.79 4.79
C LEU A 38 4.80 11.33 4.86
N PRO A 39 3.59 11.00 4.35
CA PRO A 39 3.09 9.62 4.38
C PRO A 39 3.94 8.70 3.52
N ASP A 40 4.05 7.44 3.95
CA ASP A 40 4.82 6.42 3.26
C ASP A 40 4.04 5.12 3.02
N ILE A 41 3.46 4.55 4.08
CA ILE A 41 2.66 3.32 4.02
C ILE A 41 1.36 3.53 4.79
N VAL A 42 0.26 3.05 4.22
CA VAL A 42 -1.01 2.88 4.93
C VAL A 42 -1.28 1.39 5.12
N VAL A 43 -1.56 0.99 6.36
CA VAL A 43 -1.92 -0.39 6.71
C VAL A 43 -3.34 -0.39 7.23
N HIS A 44 -4.25 -0.99 6.48
CA HIS A 44 -5.67 -1.05 6.82
C HIS A 44 -5.98 -2.17 7.82
N HIS A 45 -6.98 -1.94 8.67
CA HIS A 45 -7.61 -2.94 9.52
C HIS A 45 -9.12 -2.68 9.66
N GLU A 46 -9.84 -3.57 10.35
CA GLU A 46 -11.31 -3.49 10.44
C GLU A 46 -11.82 -2.20 11.11
N GLU A 47 -11.06 -1.64 12.04
CA GLU A 47 -11.44 -0.46 12.82
C GLU A 47 -10.79 0.84 12.31
N GLY A 48 -10.07 0.78 11.15
CA GLY A 48 -9.42 1.97 10.60
C GLY A 48 -8.12 1.69 9.87
N ALA A 49 -7.11 2.55 10.06
CA ALA A 49 -5.82 2.44 9.40
C ALA A 49 -4.66 2.97 10.25
N LEU A 50 -3.47 2.49 9.97
CA LEU A 50 -2.21 3.12 10.37
C LEU A 50 -1.63 3.84 9.17
N VAL A 51 -1.34 5.14 9.30
CA VAL A 51 -0.45 5.85 8.37
C VAL A 51 0.94 5.91 9.00
N SER A 52 1.94 5.38 8.31
CA SER A 52 3.34 5.53 8.71
C SER A 52 4.05 6.56 7.84
N GLY A 53 5.00 7.30 8.43
CA GLY A 53 5.79 8.32 7.76
C GLY A 53 7.19 7.85 7.39
N MET A 54 7.84 8.67 6.54
CA MET A 54 9.19 8.43 6.02
C MET A 54 10.27 8.38 7.12
N ASP A 55 10.04 9.05 8.24
CA ASP A 55 10.96 9.10 9.39
C ASP A 55 10.52 8.23 10.57
N GLY A 56 9.63 7.27 10.31
CA GLY A 56 9.14 6.31 11.31
C GLY A 56 7.98 6.83 12.17
N GLU A 57 7.32 7.91 11.75
CA GLU A 57 6.09 8.39 12.38
C GLU A 57 4.95 7.39 12.19
N PHE A 58 4.09 7.29 13.20
CA PHE A 58 2.86 6.53 13.20
C PHE A 58 1.69 7.41 13.61
N LEU A 59 0.61 7.34 12.85
CA LEU A 59 -0.68 7.94 13.18
C LEU A 59 -1.79 6.91 12.95
N TRP A 60 -2.50 6.58 14.02
CA TRP A 60 -3.65 5.70 13.96
C TRP A 60 -4.91 6.52 13.63
N LEU A 61 -5.68 6.03 12.68
CA LEU A 61 -6.92 6.61 12.19
C LEU A 61 -8.07 5.62 12.40
N ASP A 62 -9.28 6.13 12.63
CA ASP A 62 -10.50 5.33 12.64
C ASP A 62 -11.04 5.04 11.23
N THR A 63 -12.22 4.46 11.12
CA THR A 63 -12.88 4.16 9.84
C THR A 63 -13.24 5.40 9.03
N ASP A 64 -13.41 6.55 9.67
CA ASP A 64 -13.66 7.84 9.01
C ASP A 64 -12.36 8.61 8.72
N MET A 65 -11.22 7.93 8.84
CA MET A 65 -9.88 8.49 8.67
C MET A 65 -9.57 9.66 9.62
N GLN A 66 -10.23 9.70 10.79
CA GLN A 66 -9.93 10.68 11.83
C GLN A 66 -8.85 10.16 12.77
N PRO A 67 -7.90 11.00 13.21
CA PRO A 67 -6.89 10.60 14.16
C PRO A 67 -7.49 10.16 15.50
N VAL A 68 -7.20 8.93 15.91
CA VAL A 68 -7.61 8.38 17.23
C VAL A 68 -6.50 8.45 18.26
N ALA A 69 -5.30 8.89 17.86
CA ALA A 69 -4.12 8.98 18.68
C ALA A 69 -3.25 10.17 18.25
N GLN A 70 -2.33 10.59 19.11
CA GLN A 70 -1.28 11.50 18.71
C GLN A 70 -0.22 10.80 17.85
N VAL A 71 0.52 11.57 17.05
CA VAL A 71 1.66 11.03 16.31
C VAL A 71 2.67 10.45 17.30
N SER A 72 3.06 9.21 17.08
CA SER A 72 4.12 8.54 17.80
C SER A 72 5.25 8.15 16.84
N ARG A 73 6.41 7.81 17.38
CA ARG A 73 7.54 7.31 16.61
C ARG A 73 8.14 6.10 17.34
N PRO A 74 7.57 4.91 17.19
CA PRO A 74 8.03 3.73 17.92
C PRO A 74 9.45 3.31 17.53
N HIS A 75 9.86 3.63 16.30
CA HIS A 75 11.21 3.38 15.80
C HIS A 75 11.68 4.50 14.87
N PRO A 76 12.96 4.91 14.91
CA PRO A 76 13.46 5.97 14.04
C PRO A 76 13.79 5.49 12.62
N MET A 77 13.63 4.21 12.34
CA MET A 77 13.69 3.65 10.99
C MET A 77 12.29 3.65 10.35
N ARG A 78 12.26 3.80 9.04
CA ARG A 78 11.05 3.68 8.23
C ARG A 78 10.45 2.27 8.37
N LEU A 79 9.13 2.18 8.51
CA LEU A 79 8.39 0.94 8.31
C LEU A 79 8.57 0.47 6.87
N ARG A 80 9.05 -0.74 6.67
CA ARG A 80 9.29 -1.28 5.33
C ARG A 80 8.07 -2.00 4.78
N GLN A 81 7.44 -2.82 5.62
CA GLN A 81 6.16 -3.48 5.37
C GLN A 81 5.42 -3.61 6.70
N GLY A 82 4.11 -3.67 6.62
CA GLY A 82 3.25 -3.91 7.76
C GLY A 82 1.99 -4.64 7.38
N VAL A 83 1.54 -5.51 8.28
CA VAL A 83 0.22 -6.16 8.22
C VAL A 83 -0.40 -6.10 9.60
N ILE A 84 -1.73 -6.04 9.67
CA ILE A 84 -2.43 -6.08 10.94
C ILE A 84 -3.11 -7.43 11.11
N ALA A 85 -2.87 -8.07 12.24
CA ALA A 85 -3.47 -9.34 12.62
C ALA A 85 -3.69 -9.40 14.12
N ASN A 86 -4.88 -9.83 14.54
CA ASN A 86 -5.27 -10.01 15.95
C ASN A 86 -4.91 -8.79 16.83
N GLY A 87 -5.27 -7.59 16.37
CA GLY A 87 -5.06 -6.34 17.11
C GLY A 87 -3.60 -5.88 17.22
N HIS A 88 -2.69 -6.41 16.39
CA HIS A 88 -1.29 -6.01 16.33
C HIS A 88 -0.87 -5.66 14.91
N LEU A 89 -0.12 -4.56 14.78
CA LEU A 89 0.72 -4.33 13.61
C LEU A 89 1.93 -5.24 13.69
N ILE A 90 2.09 -6.13 12.74
CA ILE A 90 3.32 -6.90 12.55
C ILE A 90 4.09 -6.20 11.42
N GLY A 91 5.21 -5.58 11.78
CA GLY A 91 5.97 -4.73 10.89
C GLY A 91 7.43 -5.13 10.75
N THR A 92 8.02 -4.70 9.64
CA THR A 92 9.47 -4.80 9.41
C THR A 92 10.07 -3.41 9.23
N TRP A 93 11.24 -3.18 9.81
CA TRP A 93 11.98 -1.93 9.72
C TRP A 93 13.36 -2.19 9.13
N LEU A 94 13.82 -1.26 8.31
CA LEU A 94 15.10 -1.38 7.61
C LEU A 94 15.84 -0.05 7.56
N ASP A 95 17.09 -0.06 8.01
CA ASP A 95 18.06 0.99 7.75
C ASP A 95 19.25 0.41 6.98
N ARG A 96 19.32 0.71 5.69
CA ARG A 96 20.40 0.22 4.83
C ARG A 96 21.75 0.86 5.14
N GLU A 97 21.76 2.12 5.61
CA GLU A 97 22.99 2.81 5.98
C GLU A 97 23.63 2.16 7.20
N LEU A 98 22.83 1.82 8.19
CA LEU A 98 23.28 1.16 9.41
C LEU A 98 23.33 -0.37 9.30
N MET A 99 22.85 -0.94 8.21
CA MET A 99 22.70 -2.39 7.99
C MET A 99 21.88 -3.06 9.11
N LEU A 100 20.86 -2.36 9.58
CA LEU A 100 19.95 -2.84 10.61
C LEU A 100 18.60 -3.20 10.01
N ALA A 101 18.11 -4.37 10.37
CA ALA A 101 16.75 -4.79 10.06
C ALA A 101 16.15 -5.47 11.29
N CYS A 102 14.87 -5.21 11.55
CA CYS A 102 14.12 -5.89 12.60
C CYS A 102 12.67 -6.12 12.18
N MET A 103 12.02 -7.01 12.90
CA MET A 103 10.59 -7.31 12.81
C MET A 103 10.00 -7.32 14.20
N GLY A 104 8.76 -6.89 14.37
CA GLY A 104 8.09 -6.92 15.66
C GLY A 104 6.59 -6.70 15.53
N ALA A 105 5.89 -6.96 16.65
CA ALA A 105 4.45 -6.76 16.78
C ALA A 105 4.16 -5.63 17.76
N ILE A 106 3.43 -4.60 17.31
CA ILE A 106 3.02 -3.45 18.10
C ILE A 106 1.48 -3.50 18.23
N PRO A 107 0.89 -3.38 19.43
CA PRO A 107 -0.56 -3.29 19.58
C PRO A 107 -1.14 -2.13 18.78
N VAL A 108 -2.28 -2.34 18.11
CA VAL A 108 -3.04 -1.28 17.44
C VAL A 108 -3.36 -0.16 18.44
N GLY A 109 -3.21 1.09 18.01
CA GLY A 109 -3.42 2.26 18.87
C GLY A 109 -2.26 2.60 19.81
N SER A 110 -1.16 1.84 19.81
CA SER A 110 0.03 2.16 20.63
C SER A 110 0.60 3.53 20.26
N GLN A 111 0.96 4.31 21.30
CA GLN A 111 1.52 5.67 21.16
C GLN A 111 2.94 5.77 21.74
N GLU A 112 3.61 4.65 21.88
CA GLU A 112 4.95 4.62 22.46
C GLU A 112 5.98 5.21 21.52
N ASN A 113 6.91 5.99 22.09
CA ASN A 113 8.05 6.55 21.36
C ASN A 113 9.30 5.78 21.70
N GLY A 114 10.02 5.40 20.65
CA GLY A 114 11.31 4.74 20.75
C GLY A 114 12.47 5.71 20.86
N GLN A 115 13.68 5.17 20.74
CA GLN A 115 14.91 5.92 20.80
C GLN A 115 15.16 6.73 19.52
N PRO A 116 15.86 7.87 19.59
CA PRO A 116 16.20 8.65 18.41
C PRO A 116 17.28 7.93 17.55
N ARG A 117 17.34 8.26 16.26
CA ARG A 117 18.29 7.65 15.31
C ARG A 117 19.75 7.83 15.71
N SER A 118 20.10 8.88 16.47
CA SER A 118 21.46 9.09 17.00
C SER A 118 21.88 7.95 17.92
N GLU A 119 20.98 7.39 18.72
CA GLU A 119 21.28 6.27 19.61
C GLU A 119 21.46 4.96 18.83
N LEU A 120 20.72 4.72 17.75
CA LEU A 120 20.99 3.59 16.87
C LEU A 120 22.40 3.63 16.30
N ARG A 121 22.88 4.80 15.89
CA ARG A 121 24.25 4.98 15.35
C ARG A 121 25.33 4.66 16.40
N THR A 122 25.11 5.05 17.65
CA THR A 122 26.06 4.79 18.73
C THR A 122 26.07 3.34 19.19
N SER A 123 24.99 2.60 18.94
CA SER A 123 24.87 1.18 19.27
C SER A 123 25.60 0.26 18.30
N ILE A 124 25.99 0.75 17.11
CA ILE A 124 26.79 0.00 16.15
C ILE A 124 28.12 -0.37 16.79
N GLY A 125 28.39 -1.67 16.91
CA GLY A 125 29.56 -2.18 17.59
C GLY A 125 29.33 -2.53 19.09
N THR A 126 28.20 -2.12 19.67
CA THR A 126 27.70 -2.71 20.90
C THR A 126 26.75 -3.85 20.57
N ARG A 127 26.66 -4.88 21.41
CA ARG A 127 25.70 -5.99 21.16
C ARG A 127 24.25 -5.62 21.52
N THR A 128 23.93 -4.34 21.61
CA THR A 128 22.61 -3.85 21.99
C THR A 128 21.74 -3.77 20.74
N THR A 129 20.66 -4.51 20.69
CA THR A 129 19.66 -4.42 19.64
C THR A 129 18.57 -3.46 20.08
N HIS A 130 18.28 -2.46 19.26
CA HIS A 130 17.18 -1.53 19.50
C HIS A 130 15.98 -1.99 18.67
N TYR A 131 14.91 -2.32 19.39
CA TYR A 131 13.63 -2.71 18.79
C TYR A 131 12.63 -1.55 18.84
N PRO A 132 11.57 -1.59 18.03
CA PRO A 132 10.49 -0.62 18.15
C PRO A 132 9.89 -0.62 19.55
N ALA A 133 9.58 0.55 20.06
CA ALA A 133 8.93 0.70 21.37
C ALA A 133 7.51 0.11 21.36
N GLY A 134 7.05 -0.36 22.51
CA GLY A 134 5.72 -0.92 22.67
C GLY A 134 5.52 -2.29 22.01
N THR A 135 6.57 -2.96 21.55
CA THR A 135 6.43 -4.28 20.92
C THR A 135 6.10 -5.37 21.96
N SER A 136 5.12 -6.22 21.62
CA SER A 136 4.84 -7.47 22.35
C SER A 136 5.96 -8.50 22.15
N TRP A 137 6.55 -8.52 20.96
CA TRP A 137 7.76 -9.25 20.62
C TRP A 137 8.52 -8.53 19.50
N ALA A 138 9.83 -8.73 19.44
CA ALA A 138 10.66 -8.21 18.35
C ALA A 138 11.90 -9.08 18.13
N HIS A 139 12.35 -9.16 16.88
CA HIS A 139 13.52 -9.90 16.44
C HIS A 139 14.40 -9.09 15.50
N ALA A 140 15.71 -9.19 15.66
CA ALA A 140 16.64 -8.72 14.65
C ALA A 140 16.57 -9.63 13.42
N LEU A 141 16.61 -9.05 12.24
CA LEU A 141 16.69 -9.78 10.98
C LEU A 141 18.11 -9.72 10.45
N ASP A 142 18.60 -10.81 9.90
CA ASP A 142 19.96 -10.94 9.37
C ASP A 142 20.05 -10.59 7.87
N ALA A 143 18.95 -10.14 7.29
CA ALA A 143 18.86 -9.66 5.90
C ALA A 143 17.68 -8.71 5.70
N GLU A 144 17.67 -8.05 4.53
CA GLU A 144 16.59 -7.14 4.13
C GLU A 144 15.25 -7.89 3.99
N PRO A 145 14.18 -7.43 4.66
CA PRO A 145 12.83 -7.93 4.44
C PRO A 145 12.34 -7.48 3.06
N MET A 146 11.89 -8.43 2.24
CA MET A 146 11.47 -8.18 0.85
C MET A 146 9.96 -8.07 0.73
N ALA A 147 9.22 -8.94 1.40
CA ALA A 147 7.77 -8.97 1.37
C ALA A 147 7.21 -9.61 2.64
N LEU A 148 5.99 -9.22 3.01
CA LEU A 148 5.28 -9.64 4.21
C LEU A 148 3.80 -9.76 3.89
N SER A 149 3.14 -10.82 4.38
CA SER A 149 1.69 -11.01 4.26
C SER A 149 1.15 -11.88 5.39
N THR A 150 -0.17 -11.84 5.62
CA THR A 150 -0.84 -12.65 6.64
C THR A 150 -2.26 -13.02 6.21
N ASN A 151 -2.78 -14.11 6.77
CA ASN A 151 -4.22 -14.42 6.74
C ASN A 151 -4.92 -14.16 8.08
N GLY A 152 -4.24 -13.48 9.01
CA GLY A 152 -4.73 -13.26 10.37
C GLY A 152 -4.30 -14.32 11.39
N GLU A 153 -3.77 -15.46 10.99
CA GLU A 153 -3.29 -16.56 11.84
C GLU A 153 -1.79 -16.84 11.66
N VAL A 154 -1.36 -16.84 10.40
CA VAL A 154 0.04 -17.09 10.00
C VAL A 154 0.58 -15.86 9.30
N VAL A 155 1.79 -15.48 9.68
CA VAL A 155 2.55 -14.42 9.01
C VAL A 155 3.61 -15.08 8.14
N VAL A 156 3.61 -14.73 6.86
CA VAL A 156 4.63 -15.19 5.90
C VAL A 156 5.48 -14.00 5.50
N PHE A 157 6.79 -14.16 5.56
CA PHE A 157 7.74 -13.12 5.12
C PHE A 157 8.95 -13.72 4.41
N ASN A 158 9.52 -12.93 3.52
CA ASN A 158 10.70 -13.29 2.76
C ASN A 158 11.87 -12.36 3.11
N LEU A 159 13.03 -12.94 3.37
CA LEU A 159 14.29 -12.21 3.56
C LEU A 159 15.21 -12.39 2.35
N TYR A 160 15.83 -11.30 1.92
CA TYR A 160 16.74 -11.29 0.77
C TYR A 160 17.85 -12.35 0.92
N ARG A 161 17.87 -13.31 -0.01
CA ARG A 161 18.85 -14.43 -0.04
C ARG A 161 18.94 -15.29 1.22
N ARG A 162 17.98 -15.19 2.14
CA ARG A 162 17.94 -16.01 3.35
C ARG A 162 16.87 -17.08 3.32
N GLY A 163 15.69 -16.73 2.91
CA GLY A 163 14.60 -17.68 2.81
C GLY A 163 13.22 -17.09 2.92
N LEU A 164 12.27 -17.98 2.93
CA LEU A 164 10.86 -17.74 3.18
C LEU A 164 10.49 -18.38 4.53
N TYR A 165 9.73 -17.66 5.35
CA TYR A 165 9.40 -18.05 6.71
C TYR A 165 7.89 -17.97 6.91
N GLY A 166 7.33 -18.94 7.61
CA GLY A 166 5.98 -18.89 8.16
C GLY A 166 6.05 -18.95 9.67
N ILE A 167 5.48 -17.95 10.34
CA ILE A 167 5.46 -17.85 11.79
C ILE A 167 4.03 -17.65 12.30
N GLY A 168 3.76 -18.03 13.53
CA GLY A 168 2.57 -17.66 14.25
C GLY A 168 2.60 -16.18 14.69
N LEU A 169 1.47 -15.68 15.18
CA LEU A 169 1.34 -14.28 15.63
C LEU A 169 2.22 -13.94 16.85
N ASN A 170 2.67 -14.95 17.60
CA ASN A 170 3.61 -14.82 18.70
C ASN A 170 5.08 -15.06 18.29
N ALA A 171 5.37 -15.00 16.99
CA ALA A 171 6.67 -15.28 16.40
C ALA A 171 7.16 -16.74 16.51
N ASP A 172 6.29 -17.69 16.85
CA ASP A 172 6.63 -19.11 16.82
C ASP A 172 6.89 -19.56 15.38
N GLU A 173 8.06 -20.14 15.09
CA GLU A 173 8.38 -20.61 13.75
C GLU A 173 7.55 -21.88 13.44
N HIS A 174 6.68 -21.79 12.43
CA HIS A 174 5.93 -22.94 11.92
C HIS A 174 6.75 -23.71 10.89
N TRP A 175 7.40 -22.98 9.98
CA TRP A 175 8.26 -23.54 8.94
C TRP A 175 9.23 -22.50 8.38
N ARG A 176 10.31 -23.02 7.79
CA ARG A 176 11.32 -22.23 7.08
C ARG A 176 11.69 -22.94 5.78
N MET A 177 11.76 -22.16 4.70
CA MET A 177 12.19 -22.62 3.39
C MET A 177 13.44 -21.87 2.93
N PRO A 178 14.30 -22.52 2.12
CA PRO A 178 15.45 -21.84 1.52
C PRO A 178 14.98 -20.66 0.65
N PRO A 179 15.90 -19.78 0.20
CA PRO A 179 15.59 -18.72 -0.73
C PRO A 179 14.86 -19.27 -1.95
N PRO A 180 13.83 -18.55 -2.47
CA PRO A 180 13.12 -19.01 -3.65
C PRO A 180 14.08 -19.11 -4.84
N GLU A 181 14.03 -20.22 -5.53
CA GLU A 181 14.68 -20.42 -6.81
C GLU A 181 13.64 -20.20 -7.91
N TRP A 182 13.99 -19.34 -8.88
CA TRP A 182 13.10 -18.96 -9.96
C TRP A 182 13.62 -19.54 -11.29
N SER A 183 12.76 -20.20 -12.04
CA SER A 183 13.08 -20.85 -13.30
C SER A 183 13.17 -19.85 -14.45
N TYR A 184 14.21 -19.02 -14.50
CA TYR A 184 14.44 -18.09 -15.61
C TYR A 184 15.34 -18.71 -16.70
N PRO A 185 15.00 -18.49 -17.99
CA PRO A 185 15.82 -18.98 -19.10
C PRO A 185 17.21 -18.34 -19.16
N LYS A 186 17.39 -17.15 -18.55
CA LYS A 186 18.66 -16.42 -18.45
C LYS A 186 18.85 -15.89 -17.04
N ARG A 187 20.11 -15.88 -16.56
CA ARG A 187 20.45 -15.24 -15.28
C ARG A 187 20.21 -13.74 -15.36
N ARG A 188 19.16 -13.28 -14.69
CA ARG A 188 18.84 -11.85 -14.47
C ARG A 188 18.75 -11.64 -12.96
N PRO A 189 19.83 -11.24 -12.25
CA PRO A 189 19.85 -11.20 -10.79
C PRO A 189 18.75 -10.35 -10.18
N ARG A 190 18.41 -9.21 -10.78
CA ARG A 190 17.34 -8.33 -10.29
C ARG A 190 15.95 -8.90 -10.51
N ASN A 191 15.75 -9.75 -11.50
CA ASN A 191 14.47 -10.38 -11.77
C ASN A 191 14.10 -11.46 -10.73
N GLN A 192 15.06 -11.88 -9.91
CA GLN A 192 14.87 -12.89 -8.86
C GLN A 192 14.43 -12.30 -7.51
N GLU A 193 14.38 -10.96 -7.38
CA GLU A 193 13.90 -10.33 -6.16
C GLU A 193 12.41 -10.58 -6.00
N THR A 194 12.00 -11.02 -4.80
CA THR A 194 10.59 -11.09 -4.44
C THR A 194 10.06 -9.66 -4.23
N ILE A 195 8.95 -9.33 -4.88
CA ILE A 195 8.33 -8.00 -4.79
C ILE A 195 7.02 -8.02 -3.99
N SER A 196 6.33 -9.15 -3.96
CA SER A 196 5.08 -9.28 -3.21
C SER A 196 4.87 -10.68 -2.65
N LEU A 197 4.10 -10.73 -1.57
CA LEU A 197 3.50 -11.93 -0.98
C LEU A 197 2.01 -11.67 -0.79
N HIS A 198 1.19 -12.66 -1.11
CA HIS A 198 -0.24 -12.65 -0.84
C HIS A 198 -0.65 -13.98 -0.26
N VAL A 199 -1.26 -13.95 0.93
CA VAL A 199 -1.78 -15.16 1.59
C VAL A 199 -3.29 -15.23 1.40
N HIS A 200 -3.77 -16.29 0.78
CA HIS A 200 -5.18 -16.51 0.51
C HIS A 200 -5.49 -18.00 0.38
N ASN A 201 -6.64 -18.45 0.92
CA ASN A 201 -7.16 -19.83 0.78
C ASN A 201 -6.15 -20.95 1.11
N GLY A 202 -5.37 -20.77 2.18
CA GLY A 202 -4.39 -21.78 2.61
C GLY A 202 -3.13 -21.85 1.76
N GLU A 203 -2.93 -20.87 0.89
CA GLU A 203 -1.76 -20.75 0.02
C GLU A 203 -1.06 -19.40 0.20
N CYS A 204 0.22 -19.38 -0.13
CA CYS A 204 1.03 -18.19 -0.23
C CYS A 204 1.48 -17.99 -1.68
N TRP A 205 1.10 -16.86 -2.27
CA TRP A 205 1.48 -16.46 -3.61
C TRP A 205 2.65 -15.49 -3.53
N MET A 206 3.78 -15.86 -4.09
CA MET A 206 4.99 -15.08 -4.07
C MET A 206 5.38 -14.69 -5.48
N THR A 207 5.56 -13.39 -5.73
CA THR A 207 5.87 -12.86 -7.07
C THR A 207 7.27 -12.28 -7.11
N SER A 208 7.99 -12.61 -8.17
CA SER A 208 9.32 -12.07 -8.44
C SER A 208 9.24 -10.85 -9.37
N ARG A 209 10.25 -9.98 -9.29
CA ARG A 209 10.40 -8.81 -10.16
C ARG A 209 10.37 -9.16 -11.65
N GLY A 210 10.77 -10.36 -12.03
CA GLY A 210 10.75 -10.83 -13.42
C GLY A 210 9.42 -11.44 -13.88
N GLY A 211 8.36 -11.35 -13.08
CA GLY A 211 7.03 -11.79 -13.48
C GLY A 211 6.78 -13.30 -13.28
N ARG A 212 7.63 -14.01 -12.52
CA ARG A 212 7.29 -15.35 -12.08
C ARG A 212 6.55 -15.31 -10.77
N VAL A 213 5.55 -16.17 -10.65
CA VAL A 213 4.78 -16.37 -9.43
C VAL A 213 4.89 -17.82 -8.97
N GLN A 214 5.18 -18.01 -7.69
CA GLN A 214 5.17 -19.30 -7.02
C GLN A 214 3.98 -19.37 -6.09
N ARG A 215 3.20 -20.41 -6.23
CA ARG A 215 2.15 -20.80 -5.31
C ARG A 215 2.70 -21.84 -4.34
N ARG A 216 2.59 -21.57 -3.04
CA ARG A 216 3.15 -22.40 -1.98
C ARG A 216 2.09 -22.75 -0.94
N SER A 217 2.20 -23.92 -0.35
CA SER A 217 1.36 -24.31 0.79
C SER A 217 1.63 -23.39 1.99
N LEU A 218 0.59 -22.77 2.54
CA LEU A 218 0.69 -21.97 3.76
C LEU A 218 1.10 -22.80 4.96
N ALA A 219 0.66 -24.06 5.02
CA ALA A 219 0.95 -24.94 6.14
C ALA A 219 2.41 -25.41 6.21
N THR A 220 3.10 -25.50 5.07
CA THR A 220 4.45 -26.12 5.02
C THR A 220 5.49 -25.27 4.28
N GLY A 221 5.09 -24.20 3.59
CA GLY A 221 5.96 -23.40 2.74
C GLY A 221 6.41 -24.08 1.44
N GLN A 222 6.04 -25.35 1.21
CA GLN A 222 6.47 -26.11 0.03
C GLN A 222 5.87 -25.55 -1.24
N LEU A 223 6.66 -25.57 -2.31
CA LEU A 223 6.24 -25.16 -3.65
C LEU A 223 5.16 -26.13 -4.16
N VAL A 224 4.01 -25.57 -4.56
CA VAL A 224 2.92 -26.30 -5.20
C VAL A 224 3.03 -26.16 -6.71
N GLU A 225 3.23 -24.92 -7.19
CA GLU A 225 3.23 -24.60 -8.60
C GLU A 225 4.03 -23.33 -8.89
N GLU A 226 4.55 -23.20 -10.10
CA GLU A 226 5.20 -21.98 -10.59
C GLU A 226 4.68 -21.60 -11.97
N HIS A 227 4.30 -20.34 -12.13
CA HIS A 227 3.83 -19.78 -13.40
C HIS A 227 4.71 -18.58 -13.82
N LEU A 228 4.63 -18.21 -15.09
CA LEU A 228 5.16 -16.97 -15.63
C LEU A 228 3.99 -16.10 -16.12
N PHE A 229 3.95 -14.85 -15.70
CA PHE A 229 3.09 -13.85 -16.33
C PHE A 229 3.66 -13.50 -17.70
N GLU A 230 3.13 -14.09 -18.76
CA GLU A 230 3.64 -13.92 -20.13
C GLU A 230 3.51 -12.48 -20.65
N SER A 231 2.57 -11.71 -20.05
CA SER A 231 2.33 -10.30 -20.40
C SER A 231 3.36 -9.33 -19.83
N VAL A 232 4.35 -9.80 -19.05
CA VAL A 232 5.35 -8.95 -18.40
C VAL A 232 6.62 -8.85 -19.27
N GLU A 233 6.79 -7.71 -19.91
CA GLU A 233 7.97 -7.42 -20.75
C GLU A 233 9.07 -6.67 -19.99
N ALA A 234 8.67 -5.76 -19.06
CA ALA A 234 9.56 -5.00 -18.20
C ALA A 234 9.55 -5.55 -16.76
N PRO A 235 10.56 -5.24 -15.91
CA PRO A 235 10.57 -5.65 -14.52
C PRO A 235 9.35 -5.12 -13.76
N LEU A 236 8.71 -5.99 -12.96
CA LEU A 236 7.64 -5.60 -12.07
C LEU A 236 8.16 -4.74 -10.90
N GLU A 237 7.39 -3.74 -10.54
CA GLU A 237 7.59 -2.93 -9.33
C GLU A 237 6.59 -3.33 -8.25
N HIS A 238 5.32 -3.51 -8.64
CA HIS A 238 4.25 -3.94 -7.75
C HIS A 238 3.43 -5.06 -8.36
N HIS A 239 2.85 -5.88 -7.49
CA HIS A 239 1.80 -6.81 -7.81
C HIS A 239 0.75 -6.71 -6.72
N PHE A 240 -0.45 -6.24 -7.05
CA PHE A 240 -1.61 -6.19 -6.18
C PHE A 240 -2.54 -7.35 -6.52
N LYS A 241 -3.17 -7.91 -5.49
CA LYS A 241 -4.07 -9.05 -5.66
C LYS A 241 -5.37 -8.85 -4.88
N HIS A 242 -6.50 -9.16 -5.54
CA HIS A 242 -7.82 -9.20 -4.91
C HIS A 242 -8.60 -10.40 -5.45
N GLY A 243 -8.77 -11.45 -4.63
CA GLY A 243 -9.35 -12.70 -5.09
C GLY A 243 -8.59 -13.26 -6.29
N GLU A 244 -9.30 -13.47 -7.39
CA GLU A 244 -8.74 -13.96 -8.66
C GLU A 244 -8.26 -12.82 -9.60
N HIS A 245 -8.28 -11.57 -9.13
CA HIS A 245 -7.79 -10.42 -9.88
C HIS A 245 -6.36 -10.08 -9.46
N ASP A 246 -5.47 -9.97 -10.45
CA ASP A 246 -4.08 -9.58 -10.29
C ASP A 246 -3.84 -8.28 -11.06
N LEU A 247 -3.23 -7.28 -10.44
CA LEU A 247 -2.74 -6.08 -11.11
C LEU A 247 -1.22 -6.07 -11.07
N LEU A 248 -0.61 -6.21 -12.22
CA LEU A 248 0.82 -6.19 -12.42
C LEU A 248 1.25 -4.78 -12.85
N CYS A 249 2.18 -4.19 -12.12
CA CYS A 249 2.68 -2.84 -12.39
C CYS A 249 4.17 -2.92 -12.68
N THR A 250 4.58 -2.49 -13.86
CA THR A 250 5.98 -2.51 -14.29
C THR A 250 6.67 -1.18 -13.99
N THR A 251 8.00 -1.21 -13.95
CA THR A 251 8.84 -0.02 -13.68
C THR A 251 8.74 1.08 -14.75
N ASP A 252 8.22 0.77 -15.92
CA ASP A 252 7.98 1.71 -17.02
C ASP A 252 6.51 2.20 -17.10
N GLY A 253 5.71 1.93 -16.05
CA GLY A 253 4.34 2.44 -15.93
C GLY A 253 3.28 1.62 -16.65
N VAL A 254 3.58 0.41 -17.13
CA VAL A 254 2.56 -0.47 -17.70
C VAL A 254 1.78 -1.15 -16.59
N LEU A 255 0.45 -1.02 -16.63
CA LEU A 255 -0.48 -1.78 -15.84
C LEU A 255 -1.04 -2.95 -16.66
N THR A 256 -1.03 -4.14 -16.09
CA THR A 256 -1.68 -5.30 -16.68
C THR A 256 -2.61 -5.93 -15.65
N TRP A 257 -3.91 -5.84 -15.89
CA TRP A 257 -4.93 -6.49 -15.08
C TRP A 257 -5.23 -7.88 -15.64
N LEU A 258 -5.09 -8.89 -14.79
CA LEU A 258 -5.46 -10.28 -15.08
C LEU A 258 -6.64 -10.70 -14.22
N HIS A 259 -7.49 -11.58 -14.75
CA HIS A 259 -8.49 -12.33 -14.00
C HIS A 259 -8.29 -13.82 -14.29
N ASN A 260 -8.09 -14.62 -13.25
CA ASN A 260 -7.71 -16.04 -13.41
C ASN A 260 -6.51 -16.24 -14.36
N MET A 261 -5.45 -15.42 -14.21
CA MET A 261 -4.24 -15.42 -15.05
C MET A 261 -4.47 -15.03 -16.52
N VAL A 262 -5.70 -14.66 -16.92
CA VAL A 262 -6.03 -14.19 -18.27
C VAL A 262 -6.07 -12.66 -18.29
N MET A 263 -5.40 -12.05 -19.27
CA MET A 263 -5.37 -10.60 -19.40
C MET A 263 -6.75 -10.04 -19.73
N VAL A 264 -7.24 -9.16 -18.86
CA VAL A 264 -8.50 -8.42 -19.02
C VAL A 264 -8.24 -7.07 -19.68
N LYS A 265 -7.26 -6.33 -19.18
CA LYS A 265 -6.96 -4.96 -19.60
C LYS A 265 -5.49 -4.63 -19.44
N GLN A 266 -5.01 -3.76 -20.30
CA GLN A 266 -3.71 -3.13 -20.16
C GLN A 266 -3.84 -1.62 -20.29
N ALA A 267 -3.06 -0.86 -19.51
CA ALA A 267 -3.01 0.58 -19.55
C ALA A 267 -1.57 1.07 -19.34
N HIS A 268 -1.24 2.25 -19.84
CA HIS A 268 0.03 2.92 -19.59
C HIS A 268 -0.22 4.13 -18.70
N LEU A 269 0.57 4.28 -17.65
CA LEU A 269 0.60 5.46 -16.78
C LEU A 269 1.72 6.41 -17.19
N SER A 270 1.65 7.63 -16.68
CA SER A 270 2.69 8.66 -16.88
C SER A 270 3.99 8.35 -16.12
N GLY A 271 3.94 7.44 -15.15
CA GLY A 271 5.08 7.04 -14.33
C GLY A 271 4.77 5.85 -13.42
N PRO A 272 5.58 5.62 -12.37
CA PRO A 272 5.43 4.48 -11.49
C PRO A 272 4.13 4.53 -10.69
N VAL A 273 3.61 3.35 -10.36
CA VAL A 273 2.48 3.17 -9.44
C VAL A 273 2.97 3.33 -8.01
N GLN A 274 2.18 4.01 -7.18
CA GLN A 274 2.43 4.13 -5.74
C GLN A 274 1.58 3.13 -4.96
N ASP A 275 0.29 3.02 -5.32
CA ASP A 275 -0.66 2.14 -4.66
C ASP A 275 -1.79 1.75 -5.62
N ALA A 276 -2.46 0.64 -5.31
CA ALA A 276 -3.69 0.25 -5.99
C ALA A 276 -4.61 -0.54 -5.08
N SER A 277 -5.91 -0.28 -5.19
CA SER A 277 -6.96 -0.99 -4.47
C SER A 277 -8.08 -1.44 -5.42
N TRP A 278 -8.67 -2.60 -5.11
CA TRP A 278 -9.84 -3.09 -5.83
C TRP A 278 -11.09 -2.37 -5.36
N ASP A 279 -11.89 -1.89 -6.30
CA ASP A 279 -13.21 -1.33 -6.05
C ASP A 279 -14.29 -2.25 -6.61
N SER A 280 -15.03 -2.91 -5.71
CA SER A 280 -16.09 -3.84 -6.10
C SER A 280 -17.29 -3.16 -6.79
N LYS A 281 -17.53 -1.86 -6.55
CA LYS A 281 -18.61 -1.10 -7.18
C LYS A 281 -18.26 -0.73 -8.61
N LEU A 282 -17.00 -0.40 -8.87
CA LEU A 282 -16.48 -0.15 -10.22
C LEU A 282 -16.15 -1.45 -10.96
N ASN A 283 -16.10 -2.58 -10.24
CA ASN A 283 -15.57 -3.86 -10.73
C ASN A 283 -14.22 -3.64 -11.43
N GLY A 284 -13.29 -3.01 -10.70
CA GLY A 284 -12.03 -2.58 -11.28
C GLY A 284 -11.02 -2.09 -10.23
N TRP A 285 -9.88 -1.65 -10.71
CA TRP A 285 -8.78 -1.15 -9.90
C TRP A 285 -8.79 0.38 -9.83
N ARG A 286 -8.60 0.93 -8.63
CA ARG A 286 -8.19 2.32 -8.41
C ARG A 286 -6.68 2.33 -8.23
N VAL A 287 -6.00 3.23 -8.90
CA VAL A 287 -4.55 3.27 -8.96
C VAL A 287 -4.05 4.68 -8.69
N ALA A 288 -3.18 4.82 -7.69
CA ALA A 288 -2.37 6.01 -7.45
C ALA A 288 -1.11 5.92 -8.32
N GLY A 289 -1.01 6.75 -9.34
CA GLY A 289 0.12 6.84 -10.25
C GLY A 289 1.00 8.07 -9.99
N TRP A 290 1.89 8.36 -10.93
CA TRP A 290 2.74 9.54 -10.86
C TRP A 290 1.96 10.81 -11.24
N ARG A 291 1.47 11.55 -10.21
CA ARG A 291 0.61 12.74 -10.37
C ARG A 291 -0.68 12.47 -11.15
N GLU A 292 -1.18 11.28 -11.01
CA GLU A 292 -2.46 10.90 -11.58
C GLU A 292 -3.17 9.87 -10.71
N GLU A 293 -4.48 9.94 -10.67
CA GLU A 293 -5.36 8.89 -10.21
C GLU A 293 -5.98 8.22 -11.44
N VAL A 294 -6.00 6.89 -11.46
CA VAL A 294 -6.53 6.13 -12.60
C VAL A 294 -7.50 5.06 -12.11
N VAL A 295 -8.61 4.92 -12.81
CA VAL A 295 -9.53 3.78 -12.65
C VAL A 295 -9.42 2.89 -13.88
N VAL A 296 -9.17 1.61 -13.63
CA VAL A 296 -9.10 0.58 -14.67
C VAL A 296 -10.24 -0.41 -14.46
N SER A 297 -11.28 -0.33 -15.27
CA SER A 297 -12.39 -1.29 -15.31
C SER A 297 -12.40 -2.05 -16.64
N GLU A 298 -13.24 -3.09 -16.78
CA GLU A 298 -13.39 -3.78 -18.06
C GLU A 298 -13.82 -2.83 -19.17
N ALA A 299 -14.75 -1.91 -18.86
CA ALA A 299 -15.33 -0.98 -19.82
C ALA A 299 -14.36 0.14 -20.22
N MET A 300 -13.62 0.69 -19.26
CA MET A 300 -12.91 1.96 -19.46
C MET A 300 -11.61 2.06 -18.67
N VAL A 301 -10.78 3.03 -19.05
CA VAL A 301 -9.66 3.55 -18.28
C VAL A 301 -9.86 5.05 -18.15
N ASP A 302 -10.22 5.50 -16.95
CA ASP A 302 -10.41 6.92 -16.66
C ASP A 302 -9.24 7.46 -15.85
N ARG A 303 -8.91 8.74 -16.08
CA ARG A 303 -7.76 9.40 -15.47
C ARG A 303 -8.10 10.78 -14.95
N ARG A 304 -7.49 11.13 -13.82
CA ARG A 304 -7.46 12.48 -13.28
C ARG A 304 -6.00 12.87 -13.00
N GLU A 305 -5.54 13.96 -13.59
CA GLU A 305 -4.28 14.58 -13.22
C GLU A 305 -4.40 15.24 -11.85
N THR A 306 -3.34 15.15 -11.03
CA THR A 306 -3.28 15.72 -9.70
C THR A 306 -2.07 16.65 -9.56
N SER A 307 -2.19 17.72 -8.75
CA SER A 307 -1.09 18.65 -8.49
C SER A 307 0.00 18.00 -7.64
N GLU A 308 -0.43 17.22 -6.64
CA GLU A 308 0.44 16.50 -5.72
C GLU A 308 0.55 15.01 -6.13
N LEU A 309 1.52 14.31 -5.57
CA LEU A 309 1.72 12.88 -5.81
C LEU A 309 0.74 12.08 -4.94
N PRO A 310 -0.24 11.37 -5.51
CA PRO A 310 -1.05 10.43 -4.74
C PRO A 310 -0.18 9.26 -4.29
N VAL A 311 -0.20 8.95 -3.00
CA VAL A 311 0.61 7.88 -2.40
C VAL A 311 -0.22 6.69 -1.97
N HIS A 312 -1.51 6.91 -1.60
CA HIS A 312 -2.43 5.84 -1.25
C HIS A 312 -3.86 6.13 -1.67
N ILE A 313 -4.61 5.07 -1.95
CA ILE A 313 -6.05 5.12 -2.20
C ILE A 313 -6.76 4.30 -1.12
N VAL A 314 -7.58 4.99 -0.33
CA VAL A 314 -8.29 4.41 0.81
C VAL A 314 -9.76 4.27 0.45
N PRO A 315 -10.33 3.06 0.38
CA PRO A 315 -11.77 2.88 0.22
C PRO A 315 -12.54 3.58 1.35
N HIS A 316 -13.52 4.40 1.02
CA HIS A 316 -14.28 5.18 2.00
C HIS A 316 -15.67 5.53 1.47
N ASP A 317 -16.73 5.35 2.28
CA ASP A 317 -18.13 5.74 2.02
C ASP A 317 -18.65 5.43 0.61
N GLY A 318 -18.28 4.27 0.09
CA GLY A 318 -18.72 3.84 -1.23
C GLY A 318 -18.02 4.52 -2.40
N GLY A 319 -16.97 5.27 -2.12
CA GLY A 319 -15.99 5.83 -3.03
C GLY A 319 -14.58 5.55 -2.54
N ALA A 320 -13.70 6.52 -2.69
CA ALA A 320 -12.35 6.46 -2.15
C ALA A 320 -11.84 7.85 -1.75
N LEU A 321 -10.96 7.87 -0.75
CA LEU A 321 -10.10 9.00 -0.42
C LEU A 321 -8.72 8.77 -1.02
N VAL A 322 -8.08 9.82 -1.47
CA VAL A 322 -6.72 9.83 -2.00
C VAL A 322 -5.84 10.58 -1.02
N LEU A 323 -4.83 9.92 -0.49
CA LEU A 323 -3.81 10.54 0.34
C LEU A 323 -2.63 10.96 -0.53
N TYR A 324 -2.22 12.21 -0.40
CA TYR A 324 -1.09 12.76 -1.13
C TYR A 324 0.20 12.78 -0.30
N ASN A 325 1.33 12.91 -0.99
CA ASN A 325 2.65 12.93 -0.39
C ASN A 325 2.91 14.11 0.56
N ASP A 326 2.11 15.17 0.49
CA ASP A 326 2.15 16.31 1.42
C ASP A 326 1.26 16.12 2.66
N GLY A 327 0.60 14.97 2.76
CA GLY A 327 -0.32 14.61 3.84
C GLY A 327 -1.76 15.10 3.63
N SER A 328 -2.05 15.81 2.57
CA SER A 328 -3.42 16.23 2.25
C SER A 328 -4.28 15.07 1.73
N TRP A 329 -5.60 15.23 1.90
CA TRP A 329 -6.60 14.29 1.39
C TRP A 329 -7.46 14.93 0.31
N ASP A 330 -7.95 14.11 -0.60
CA ASP A 330 -8.99 14.50 -1.56
C ASP A 330 -9.97 13.34 -1.78
N ARG A 331 -11.17 13.63 -2.23
CA ARG A 331 -12.13 12.60 -2.67
C ARG A 331 -11.85 12.21 -4.11
N SER A 332 -11.82 10.92 -4.37
CA SER A 332 -11.81 10.41 -5.74
C SER A 332 -13.09 10.83 -6.47
N PRO A 333 -13.00 11.45 -7.64
CA PRO A 333 -14.17 11.83 -8.43
C PRO A 333 -14.84 10.63 -9.13
N PHE A 334 -14.16 9.50 -9.16
CA PHE A 334 -14.65 8.31 -9.83
C PHE A 334 -15.70 7.61 -8.98
N THR A 335 -16.93 7.62 -9.41
CA THR A 335 -18.07 6.93 -8.80
C THR A 335 -18.57 5.82 -9.71
N ALA A 336 -19.15 4.78 -9.13
CA ALA A 336 -19.85 3.78 -9.93
C ALA A 336 -21.00 4.44 -10.69
N PRO A 337 -21.24 4.05 -11.96
CA PRO A 337 -22.41 4.52 -12.68
C PRO A 337 -23.66 4.19 -11.86
N SER A 338 -24.54 5.18 -11.68
CA SER A 338 -25.84 4.96 -11.06
C SER A 338 -26.57 3.89 -11.87
N VAL A 339 -26.84 2.77 -11.23
CA VAL A 339 -27.73 1.75 -11.82
C VAL A 339 -29.13 2.35 -11.73
N ASP A 340 -29.52 3.12 -12.75
CA ASP A 340 -30.91 3.54 -12.90
C ASP A 340 -31.75 2.28 -13.07
N SER A 341 -32.54 2.04 -12.04
CA SER A 341 -33.49 0.93 -11.91
C SER A 341 -34.69 1.06 -12.86
#